data_651042f276ac958d4ecc968f138ac83e
#
_entry.id   651042f276ac958d4ecc968f138ac83e
#
_cell.length_a   1.000
_cell.length_b   1.000
_cell.length_c   1.000
_cell.angle_alpha   90.00
_cell.angle_beta   90.00
_cell.angle_gamma   90.00
#
_symmetry.space_group_name_H-M   'P 1'
#
loop_
_entity.id
_entity.type
_entity.pdbx_description
1 polymer ?
#
loop_
_entity_poly.entity_id
_entity_poly.type
_entity_poly.pdbx_seq_one_letter_code
_entity_poly.pdbx_strand_id
1 'polypeptide(L)'
;MLEPIVIDTIERYFDLLQGHVSPQQMLENVLTDDFETGFADGFRWRGADGLAEFLDARSVFFDESHDVLQLINVTTKDERTIQAQTRLRFFLRRHEPGAARSEEFTGQVWHTWRLRRDPAEGRWRVAAQIVDGFAELNDNATTLFGAPTEGLRT
;
A
#
# COMPACT_ATOMS: atom_id res chain seq x y z
N MET A 1 -14.26 -16.93 8.07
CA MET A 1 -14.08 -15.51 8.46
C MET A 1 -12.76 -14.97 7.90
N LEU A 2 -12.87 -14.07 6.92
CA LEU A 2 -11.70 -13.60 6.15
C LEU A 2 -11.16 -12.26 6.63
N GLU A 3 -12.00 -11.43 7.22
CA GLU A 3 -11.63 -10.07 7.59
C GLU A 3 -10.42 -10.00 8.51
N PRO A 4 -10.30 -10.81 9.57
CA PRO A 4 -9.10 -10.76 10.43
C PRO A 4 -7.82 -11.13 9.70
N ILE A 5 -7.90 -12.08 8.75
CA ILE A 5 -6.75 -12.46 7.93
C ILE A 5 -6.31 -11.30 7.05
N VAL A 6 -7.27 -10.64 6.42
CA VAL A 6 -7.00 -9.50 5.52
C VAL A 6 -6.39 -8.34 6.31
N ILE A 7 -7.02 -7.96 7.41
CA ILE A 7 -6.53 -6.83 8.23
C ILE A 7 -5.14 -7.12 8.78
N ASP A 8 -4.93 -8.32 9.33
CA ASP A 8 -3.61 -8.70 9.86
C ASP A 8 -2.52 -8.62 8.81
N THR A 9 -2.80 -9.11 7.60
CA THR A 9 -1.82 -9.10 6.51
C THR A 9 -1.52 -7.67 6.05
N ILE A 10 -2.55 -6.84 5.92
CA ILE A 10 -2.39 -5.44 5.52
C ILE A 10 -1.62 -4.65 6.58
N GLU A 11 -1.94 -4.84 7.85
CA GLU A 11 -1.23 -4.16 8.94
C GLU A 11 0.25 -4.57 8.98
N ARG A 12 0.54 -5.84 8.79
CA ARG A 12 1.92 -6.32 8.71
C ARG A 12 2.67 -5.72 7.54
N TYR A 13 2.00 -5.57 6.40
CA TYR A 13 2.58 -4.91 5.23
C TYR A 13 2.97 -3.46 5.57
N PHE A 14 2.07 -2.69 6.15
CA PHE A 14 2.34 -1.30 6.48
C PHE A 14 3.36 -1.13 7.61
N ASP A 15 3.37 -2.03 8.59
CA ASP A 15 4.37 -1.99 9.65
C ASP A 15 5.79 -2.12 9.08
N LEU A 16 5.97 -3.03 8.13
CA LEU A 16 7.27 -3.21 7.48
C LEU A 16 7.58 -2.04 6.55
N LEU A 17 6.60 -1.58 5.77
CA LEU A 17 6.78 -0.46 4.86
C LEU A 17 7.17 0.82 5.61
N GLN A 18 6.46 1.12 6.70
CA GLN A 18 6.73 2.29 7.54
C GLN A 18 8.06 2.19 8.26
N GLY A 19 8.52 0.97 8.53
CA GLY A 19 9.83 0.72 9.14
C GLY A 19 10.99 0.85 8.16
N HIS A 20 10.73 1.12 6.89
CA HIS A 20 11.75 1.24 5.85
C HIS A 20 12.71 0.05 5.81
N VAL A 21 12.16 -1.15 5.94
CA VAL A 21 12.93 -2.38 5.85
C VAL A 21 13.42 -2.61 4.42
N SER A 22 14.39 -3.49 4.25
CA SER A 22 14.94 -3.80 2.93
C SER A 22 13.93 -4.52 2.04
N PRO A 23 14.11 -4.49 0.70
CA PRO A 23 13.28 -5.31 -0.20
C PRO A 23 13.28 -6.79 0.19
N GLN A 24 14.42 -7.32 0.58
CA GLN A 24 14.55 -8.70 1.01
C GLN A 24 13.66 -9.01 2.22
N GLN A 25 13.64 -8.12 3.21
CA GLN A 25 12.79 -8.30 4.40
C GLN A 25 11.31 -8.25 4.05
N MET A 26 10.90 -7.40 3.11
CA MET A 26 9.52 -7.38 2.62
C MET A 26 9.16 -8.71 1.95
N LEU A 27 10.02 -9.21 1.08
CA LEU A 27 9.79 -10.48 0.39
C LEU A 27 9.79 -11.68 1.33
N GLU A 28 10.63 -11.68 2.33
CA GLU A 28 10.68 -12.76 3.32
C GLU A 28 9.46 -12.78 4.24
N ASN A 29 8.91 -11.62 4.55
CA ASN A 29 7.93 -11.50 5.63
C ASN A 29 6.50 -11.24 5.21
N VAL A 30 6.24 -10.59 4.06
CA VAL A 30 4.87 -10.19 3.75
C VAL A 30 4.50 -10.19 2.27
N LEU A 31 5.45 -10.24 1.35
CA LEU A 31 5.16 -10.16 -0.09
C LEU A 31 5.35 -11.49 -0.80
N THR A 32 4.64 -11.66 -1.91
CA THR A 32 4.95 -12.74 -2.86
C THR A 32 6.09 -12.31 -3.78
N ASP A 33 6.76 -13.27 -4.41
CA ASP A 33 7.88 -12.99 -5.31
C ASP A 33 7.44 -12.21 -6.56
N ASP A 34 6.20 -12.36 -6.96
CA ASP A 34 5.61 -11.66 -8.10
C ASP A 34 4.80 -10.42 -7.71
N PHE A 35 5.07 -9.87 -6.54
CA PHE A 35 4.38 -8.70 -6.03
C PHE A 35 4.32 -7.56 -7.04
N GLU A 36 3.16 -6.88 -7.08
CA GLU A 36 3.05 -5.64 -7.82
C GLU A 36 2.35 -4.56 -7.01
N THR A 37 2.75 -3.31 -7.22
CA THR A 37 2.12 -2.15 -6.60
C THR A 37 2.12 -0.99 -7.60
N GLY A 38 1.24 -0.04 -7.40
CA GLY A 38 1.13 1.14 -8.25
C GLY A 38 -0.29 1.62 -8.36
N PHE A 39 -0.62 2.19 -9.51
CA PHE A 39 -1.91 2.84 -9.75
C PHE A 39 -2.75 2.02 -10.71
N ALA A 40 -4.07 1.97 -10.47
CA ALA A 40 -4.98 1.20 -11.32
C ALA A 40 -4.86 1.59 -12.80
N ASP A 41 -4.79 2.88 -13.08
CA ASP A 41 -4.72 3.44 -14.44
C ASP A 41 -3.33 3.98 -14.78
N GLY A 42 -2.28 3.55 -14.08
CA GLY A 42 -0.97 4.14 -14.23
C GLY A 42 0.18 3.15 -14.10
N PHE A 43 1.31 3.71 -13.70
CA PHE A 43 2.55 2.97 -13.57
C PHE A 43 2.47 1.91 -12.49
N ARG A 44 3.14 0.77 -12.73
CA ARG A 44 3.26 -0.32 -11.77
C ARG A 44 4.70 -0.79 -11.61
N TRP A 45 5.07 -1.03 -10.37
CA TRP A 45 6.32 -1.70 -10.01
C TRP A 45 6.03 -3.17 -9.81
N ARG A 46 6.82 -4.05 -10.40
CA ARG A 46 6.61 -5.49 -10.36
C ARG A 46 7.87 -6.24 -10.00
N GLY A 47 7.70 -7.31 -9.21
CA GLY A 47 8.77 -8.21 -8.85
C GLY A 47 9.82 -7.57 -7.95
N ALA A 48 10.94 -8.25 -7.79
CA ALA A 48 12.02 -7.81 -6.89
C ALA A 48 12.63 -6.47 -7.33
N ASP A 49 12.86 -6.30 -8.63
CA ASP A 49 13.43 -5.06 -9.15
C ASP A 49 12.46 -3.88 -8.99
N GLY A 50 11.19 -4.10 -9.30
CA GLY A 50 10.15 -3.09 -9.12
C GLY A 50 9.97 -2.72 -7.64
N LEU A 51 10.05 -3.71 -6.76
CA LEU A 51 9.97 -3.47 -5.31
C LEU A 51 11.12 -2.58 -4.84
N ALA A 52 12.34 -2.84 -5.30
CA ALA A 52 13.49 -2.02 -4.92
C ALA A 52 13.31 -0.56 -5.36
N GLU A 53 12.83 -0.34 -6.58
CA GLU A 53 12.53 1.00 -7.08
C GLU A 53 11.43 1.68 -6.28
N PHE A 54 10.37 0.95 -5.94
CA PHE A 54 9.25 1.46 -5.15
C PHE A 54 9.71 1.90 -3.77
N LEU A 55 10.48 1.06 -3.08
CA LEU A 55 10.99 1.40 -1.75
C LEU A 55 11.96 2.56 -1.80
N ASP A 56 12.79 2.63 -2.84
CA ASP A 56 13.69 3.75 -3.03
C ASP A 56 12.91 5.06 -3.21
N ALA A 57 11.87 5.05 -4.03
CA ALA A 57 11.02 6.22 -4.23
C ALA A 57 10.35 6.68 -2.93
N ARG A 58 10.05 5.76 -2.02
CA ARG A 58 9.42 6.06 -0.74
C ARG A 58 10.42 6.48 0.35
N SER A 59 11.69 6.29 0.13
CA SER A 59 12.74 6.55 1.13
C SER A 59 12.82 8.01 1.58
N VAL A 60 12.24 8.92 0.80
CA VAL A 60 12.20 10.35 1.14
C VAL A 60 11.26 10.65 2.31
N PHE A 61 10.30 9.77 2.59
CA PHE A 61 9.36 9.97 3.69
C PHE A 61 9.98 9.43 4.98
N PHE A 62 10.30 10.32 5.91
CA PHE A 62 10.94 9.93 7.17
C PHE A 62 9.93 9.62 8.29
N ASP A 63 8.67 9.94 8.09
CA ASP A 63 7.59 9.66 9.02
C ASP A 63 6.33 9.36 8.23
N GLU A 64 5.61 8.30 8.59
CA GLU A 64 4.39 7.92 7.89
C GLU A 64 3.50 7.05 8.74
N SER A 65 2.20 7.11 8.48
CA SER A 65 1.23 6.20 9.09
C SER A 65 0.11 5.88 8.11
N HIS A 66 -0.49 4.72 8.31
CA HIS A 66 -1.61 4.23 7.49
C HIS A 66 -2.63 3.57 8.41
N ASP A 67 -3.86 4.07 8.41
CA ASP A 67 -4.95 3.55 9.23
C ASP A 67 -6.08 3.04 8.34
N VAL A 68 -6.42 1.78 8.45
CA VAL A 68 -7.54 1.18 7.72
C VAL A 68 -8.83 1.70 8.32
N LEU A 69 -9.59 2.46 7.54
CA LEU A 69 -10.87 3.01 7.95
C LEU A 69 -12.03 2.07 7.62
N GLN A 70 -11.92 1.35 6.51
CA GLN A 70 -12.98 0.47 6.04
C GLN A 70 -12.42 -0.65 5.18
N LEU A 71 -12.91 -1.87 5.43
CA LEU A 71 -12.63 -3.04 4.60
C LEU A 71 -13.87 -3.30 3.75
N ILE A 72 -13.69 -3.41 2.44
CA ILE A 72 -14.77 -3.47 1.46
C ILE A 72 -14.57 -4.67 0.54
N ASN A 73 -15.69 -5.30 0.13
CA ASN A 73 -15.68 -6.32 -0.94
C ASN A 73 -14.64 -7.44 -0.77
N VAL A 74 -14.58 -8.03 0.42
CA VAL A 74 -13.68 -9.17 0.65
C VAL A 74 -14.25 -10.40 -0.05
N THR A 75 -13.52 -10.95 -1.01
CA THR A 75 -13.92 -12.14 -1.76
C THR A 75 -12.78 -13.14 -1.87
N THR A 76 -13.12 -14.42 -1.85
CA THR A 76 -12.16 -15.47 -2.20
C THR A 76 -12.24 -15.74 -3.70
N LYS A 77 -11.08 -15.80 -4.34
CA LYS A 77 -11.00 -16.22 -5.75
C LYS A 77 -10.82 -17.72 -5.85
N ASP A 78 -10.08 -18.29 -4.92
CA ASP A 78 -9.88 -19.73 -4.76
C ASP A 78 -9.37 -19.98 -3.33
N GLU A 79 -8.95 -21.20 -3.03
CA GLU A 79 -8.46 -21.58 -1.68
C GLU A 79 -7.21 -20.81 -1.24
N ARG A 80 -6.49 -20.21 -2.18
CA ARG A 80 -5.20 -19.55 -1.94
C ARG A 80 -5.20 -18.06 -2.21
N THR A 81 -6.31 -17.52 -2.68
CA THR A 81 -6.33 -16.11 -3.12
C THR A 81 -7.56 -15.39 -2.57
N ILE A 82 -7.29 -14.27 -1.90
CA ILE A 82 -8.32 -13.33 -1.43
C ILE A 82 -8.12 -12.02 -2.17
N GLN A 83 -9.21 -11.42 -2.60
CA GLN A 83 -9.22 -10.06 -3.10
C GLN A 83 -10.04 -9.19 -2.16
N ALA A 84 -9.55 -8.01 -1.86
CA ALA A 84 -10.22 -7.08 -0.96
C ALA A 84 -9.96 -5.65 -1.40
N GLN A 85 -10.83 -4.75 -0.98
CA GLN A 85 -10.63 -3.32 -1.15
C GLN A 85 -10.64 -2.66 0.21
N THR A 86 -9.83 -1.63 0.38
CA THR A 86 -9.79 -0.84 1.60
C THR A 86 -9.87 0.63 1.28
N ARG A 87 -10.45 1.37 2.23
CA ARG A 87 -10.29 2.82 2.34
C ARG A 87 -9.44 3.07 3.57
N LEU A 88 -8.36 3.80 3.42
CA LEU A 88 -7.50 4.10 4.55
C LEU A 88 -7.09 5.57 4.56
N ARG A 89 -6.72 6.03 5.74
CA ARG A 89 -6.16 7.36 5.95
C ARG A 89 -4.65 7.22 5.94
N PHE A 90 -3.97 8.12 5.23
CA PHE A 90 -2.52 8.13 5.21
C PHE A 90 -1.98 9.47 5.73
N PHE A 91 -0.78 9.40 6.27
CA PHE A 91 0.03 10.54 6.65
C PHE A 91 1.45 10.24 6.19
N LEU A 92 2.06 11.18 5.48
CA LEU A 92 3.45 11.09 5.02
C LEU A 92 4.12 12.41 5.32
N ARG A 93 5.41 12.37 5.68
CA ARG A 93 6.20 13.57 5.91
C ARG A 93 7.58 13.42 5.27
N ARG A 94 8.01 14.44 4.55
CA ARG A 94 9.37 14.49 4.00
C ARG A 94 9.96 15.88 4.24
N HIS A 95 11.28 15.97 4.12
CA HIS A 95 11.94 17.28 4.16
C HIS A 95 11.61 18.04 2.87
N GLU A 96 11.28 19.31 3.01
CA GLU A 96 11.04 20.19 1.88
C GLU A 96 12.39 20.39 1.15
N PRO A 97 12.47 20.16 -0.18
CA PRO A 97 13.72 20.31 -0.90
C PRO A 97 14.31 21.71 -0.74
N GLY A 98 15.58 21.77 -0.31
CA GLY A 98 16.30 23.04 -0.13
C GLY A 98 15.86 23.87 1.08
N ALA A 99 15.05 23.33 1.98
CA ALA A 99 14.58 24.03 3.16
C ALA A 99 14.81 23.18 4.42
N ALA A 100 14.89 23.85 5.57
CA ALA A 100 15.09 23.18 6.86
C ALA A 100 13.79 22.76 7.54
N ARG A 101 12.68 22.68 6.80
CA ARG A 101 11.36 22.30 7.32
C ARG A 101 10.79 21.11 6.55
N SER A 102 9.75 20.51 7.08
CA SER A 102 9.12 19.34 6.46
C SER A 102 7.80 19.71 5.78
N GLU A 103 7.43 18.86 4.80
CA GLU A 103 6.11 18.88 4.16
C GLU A 103 5.30 17.68 4.63
N GLU A 104 4.03 17.91 4.90
CA GLU A 104 3.09 16.87 5.29
C GLU A 104 2.10 16.59 4.17
N PHE A 105 1.82 15.31 3.95
CA PHE A 105 0.87 14.83 2.94
C PHE A 105 -0.17 13.99 3.66
N THR A 106 -1.42 14.41 3.59
CA THR A 106 -2.52 13.71 4.25
C THR A 106 -3.69 13.50 3.29
N GLY A 107 -4.44 12.47 3.56
CA GLY A 107 -5.64 12.19 2.77
C GLY A 107 -6.15 10.78 3.02
N GLN A 108 -7.07 10.38 2.16
CA GLN A 108 -7.58 9.02 2.13
C GLN A 108 -7.24 8.40 0.78
N VAL A 109 -7.05 7.08 0.78
CA VAL A 109 -6.73 6.32 -0.42
C VAL A 109 -7.54 5.04 -0.44
N TRP A 110 -8.02 4.67 -1.62
CA TRP A 110 -8.65 3.36 -1.84
C TRP A 110 -7.64 2.46 -2.52
N HIS A 111 -7.48 1.26 -1.95
CA HIS A 111 -6.61 0.23 -2.51
C HIS A 111 -7.41 -1.02 -2.86
N THR A 112 -7.00 -1.69 -3.93
CA THR A 112 -7.36 -3.08 -4.19
C THR A 112 -6.17 -3.94 -3.81
N TRP A 113 -6.43 -4.96 -3.02
CA TRP A 113 -5.43 -5.91 -2.53
C TRP A 113 -5.69 -7.28 -3.11
N ARG A 114 -4.63 -7.95 -3.50
CA ARG A 114 -4.67 -9.38 -3.76
C ARG A 114 -3.72 -10.06 -2.77
N LEU A 115 -4.28 -10.97 -1.98
CA LEU A 115 -3.52 -11.75 -1.01
C LEU A 115 -3.43 -13.18 -1.49
N ARG A 116 -2.29 -13.79 -1.29
CA ARG A 116 -2.06 -15.18 -1.68
C ARG A 116 -1.48 -15.95 -0.51
N ARG A 117 -1.97 -17.15 -0.31
CA ARG A 117 -1.48 -18.03 0.74
C ARG A 117 -0.24 -18.76 0.24
N ASP A 118 0.83 -18.68 1.02
CA ASP A 118 2.06 -19.42 0.76
C ASP A 118 1.80 -20.92 1.01
N PRO A 119 1.94 -21.77 0.00
CA PRO A 119 1.66 -23.21 0.18
C PRO A 119 2.64 -23.90 1.12
N ALA A 120 3.88 -23.40 1.24
CA ALA A 120 4.89 -24.01 2.12
C ALA A 120 4.66 -23.68 3.58
N GLU A 121 4.35 -22.42 3.90
CA GLU A 121 4.21 -21.96 5.28
C GLU A 121 2.76 -21.75 5.71
N GLY A 122 1.82 -21.73 4.78
CA GLY A 122 0.43 -21.43 5.06
C GLY A 122 0.15 -19.98 5.42
N ARG A 123 1.13 -19.09 5.25
CA ARG A 123 0.99 -17.66 5.55
C ARG A 123 0.36 -16.93 4.38
N TRP A 124 -0.46 -15.95 4.73
CA TRP A 124 -0.99 -15.03 3.73
C TRP A 124 0.01 -13.92 3.45
N ARG A 125 0.22 -13.63 2.18
CA ARG A 125 1.15 -12.61 1.68
C ARG A 125 0.44 -11.69 0.71
N VAL A 126 0.94 -10.47 0.59
CA VAL A 126 0.43 -9.49 -0.36
C VAL A 126 1.04 -9.78 -1.73
N ALA A 127 0.19 -10.08 -2.71
CA ALA A 127 0.58 -10.26 -4.10
C ALA A 127 0.37 -8.99 -4.91
N ALA A 128 -0.56 -8.13 -4.50
CA ALA A 128 -0.76 -6.84 -5.15
C ALA A 128 -1.37 -5.83 -4.19
N GLN A 129 -0.92 -4.59 -4.32
CA GLN A 129 -1.50 -3.42 -3.67
C GLN A 129 -1.64 -2.33 -4.72
N ILE A 130 -2.85 -2.04 -5.13
CA ILE A 130 -3.11 -1.13 -6.24
C ILE A 130 -3.91 0.07 -5.74
N VAL A 131 -3.45 1.26 -6.06
CA VAL A 131 -4.14 2.51 -5.73
C VAL A 131 -5.27 2.73 -6.74
N ASP A 132 -6.51 2.77 -6.24
CA ASP A 132 -7.69 2.99 -7.07
C ASP A 132 -8.09 4.47 -7.13
N GLY A 133 -7.82 5.23 -6.08
CA GLY A 133 -8.17 6.64 -6.05
C GLY A 133 -7.86 7.28 -4.70
N PHE A 134 -8.05 8.59 -4.65
CA PHE A 134 -7.78 9.41 -3.46
C PHE A 134 -8.97 10.30 -3.14
N ALA A 135 -9.07 10.69 -1.87
CA ALA A 135 -10.03 11.69 -1.40
C ALA A 135 -9.43 12.49 -0.25
N GLU A 136 -10.02 13.65 0.01
CA GLU A 136 -9.66 14.49 1.15
C GLU A 136 -8.17 14.81 1.25
N LEU A 137 -7.52 14.97 0.11
CA LEU A 137 -6.10 15.30 0.05
C LEU A 137 -5.86 16.74 0.54
N ASN A 138 -4.82 16.94 1.36
CA ASN A 138 -4.36 18.30 1.65
C ASN A 138 -3.64 18.87 0.42
N ASP A 139 -3.26 20.14 0.45
CA ASP A 139 -2.68 20.82 -0.71
C ASP A 139 -1.40 20.15 -1.20
N ASN A 140 -0.52 19.77 -0.28
CA ASN A 140 0.72 19.08 -0.64
C ASN A 140 0.45 17.73 -1.31
N ALA A 141 -0.50 16.97 -0.77
CA ALA A 141 -0.88 15.69 -1.34
C ALA A 141 -1.53 15.85 -2.73
N THR A 142 -2.36 16.88 -2.91
CA THR A 142 -2.94 17.19 -4.21
C THR A 142 -1.85 17.49 -5.24
N THR A 143 -0.82 18.23 -4.86
CA THR A 143 0.32 18.52 -5.72
C THR A 143 1.09 17.26 -6.09
N LEU A 144 1.29 16.37 -5.11
CA LEU A 144 2.06 15.13 -5.31
C LEU A 144 1.29 14.08 -6.11
N PHE A 145 0.02 13.86 -5.79
CA PHE A 145 -0.79 12.78 -6.35
C PHE A 145 -1.78 13.21 -7.44
N GLY A 146 -1.97 14.51 -7.62
CA GLY A 146 -2.96 15.05 -8.54
C GLY A 146 -4.32 15.28 -7.87
N ALA A 147 -5.32 15.63 -8.68
CA ALA A 147 -6.66 15.94 -8.17
C ALA A 147 -7.30 14.71 -7.50
N PRO A 148 -8.07 14.92 -6.41
CA PRO A 148 -8.75 13.81 -5.75
C PRO A 148 -9.72 13.09 -6.69
N THR A 149 -9.80 11.77 -6.54
CA THR A 149 -10.78 10.95 -7.24
C THR A 149 -12.10 11.01 -6.48
N GLU A 150 -13.23 11.16 -7.18
CA GLU A 150 -14.54 11.16 -6.55
C GLU A 150 -14.96 9.75 -6.17
N GLY A 151 -14.77 9.42 -4.90
CA GLY A 151 -15.21 8.15 -4.36
C GLY A 151 -14.49 6.94 -4.94
N LEU A 152 -14.90 5.78 -4.48
CA LEU A 152 -14.37 4.51 -4.97
C LEU A 152 -15.01 4.15 -6.30
N ARG A 153 -14.17 3.87 -7.26
CA ARG A 153 -14.63 3.36 -8.55
C ARG A 153 -14.81 1.85 -8.45
N THR A 154 -16.01 1.45 -8.48
CA THR A 154 -16.35 0.02 -8.46
C THR A 154 -16.63 -0.49 -9.84
#